data_cf43a13a0960391638d12aae75e58be7
#
_entry.id   cf43a13a0960391638d12aae75e58be7
#
_cell.length_a   1.000
_cell.length_b   1.000
_cell.length_c   1.000
_cell.angle_alpha   90.00
_cell.angle_beta   90.00
_cell.angle_gamma   90.00
#
_symmetry.space_group_name_H-M   'P 1'
#
loop_
_entity.id
_entity.type
_entity.pdbx_description
1 polymer ?
#
loop_
_entity_poly.entity_id
_entity_poly.type
_entity_poly.pdbx_seq_one_letter_code
_entity_poly.pdbx_strand_id
1 'polypeptide(L)'
;AAGALPRTPWQRAELPSGTWIAAPSADSALRWWWIASDAQLAAAAPLAAVLGLAPAAQWHAADLAAGIPWITTATQDVFIPQTVNLDLIQGVSFTKGCYPGQEVVARSHYRGTVKRRMAFGTIAGADLPGAELAGKDVFDATQPGEPAGRIVDASRAHDTVSVLFETTLAALPEGDLRLGAVDGPRIATAPLPYAITP
;
A
#
# COMPACT_ATOMS: atom_id res chain seq x y z
N ALA A 1 -0.56 -30.51 -10.87
CA ALA A 1 0.18 -29.30 -11.21
C ALA A 1 0.04 -28.17 -10.18
N ALA A 2 -0.61 -28.40 -9.02
CA ALA A 2 -0.73 -27.40 -7.95
C ALA A 2 0.62 -27.00 -7.29
N GLY A 3 1.70 -27.70 -7.60
CA GLY A 3 3.03 -27.40 -7.04
C GLY A 3 3.82 -26.30 -7.75
N ALA A 4 3.28 -25.67 -8.77
CA ALA A 4 4.03 -24.75 -9.62
C ALA A 4 3.67 -23.25 -9.41
N LEU A 5 2.75 -22.91 -8.49
CA LEU A 5 2.43 -21.51 -8.22
C LEU A 5 3.60 -20.81 -7.53
N PRO A 6 3.94 -19.57 -7.94
CA PRO A 6 5.03 -18.82 -7.34
C PRO A 6 4.68 -18.46 -5.89
N ARG A 7 5.69 -18.41 -5.01
CA ARG A 7 5.50 -18.12 -3.58
C ARG A 7 6.28 -16.89 -3.11
N THR A 8 7.33 -16.54 -3.83
CA THR A 8 8.10 -15.33 -3.52
C THR A 8 7.44 -14.12 -4.19
N PRO A 9 7.23 -13.01 -3.48
CA PRO A 9 6.67 -11.79 -4.07
C PRO A 9 7.34 -11.42 -5.39
N TRP A 10 6.51 -11.06 -6.38
CA TRP A 10 6.90 -10.70 -7.75
C TRP A 10 7.43 -11.87 -8.61
N GLN A 11 7.61 -13.05 -8.04
CA GLN A 11 7.93 -14.22 -8.85
C GLN A 11 6.76 -14.55 -9.78
N ARG A 12 7.09 -14.81 -11.03
CA ARG A 12 6.14 -15.14 -12.12
C ARG A 12 6.27 -16.61 -12.50
N ALA A 13 5.14 -17.23 -12.82
CA ALA A 13 5.07 -18.58 -13.42
C ALA A 13 4.09 -18.58 -14.59
N GLU A 14 4.52 -19.17 -15.72
CA GLU A 14 3.67 -19.44 -16.88
C GLU A 14 3.14 -20.87 -16.77
N LEU A 15 1.82 -20.99 -16.66
CA LEU A 15 1.15 -22.29 -16.56
C LEU A 15 0.12 -22.43 -17.69
N PRO A 16 -0.35 -23.64 -18.00
CA PRO A 16 -1.44 -23.82 -18.98
C PRO A 16 -2.69 -22.97 -18.67
N SER A 17 -2.94 -22.68 -17.40
CA SER A 17 -4.05 -21.83 -16.95
C SER A 17 -3.81 -20.33 -17.12
N GLY A 18 -2.62 -19.89 -17.49
CA GLY A 18 -2.22 -18.48 -17.64
C GLY A 18 -1.00 -18.11 -16.84
N THR A 19 -0.73 -16.80 -16.78
CA THR A 19 0.39 -16.22 -16.03
C THR A 19 -0.03 -15.96 -14.59
N TRP A 20 0.75 -16.44 -13.65
CA TRP A 20 0.57 -16.25 -12.22
C TRP A 20 1.73 -15.44 -11.65
N ILE A 21 1.42 -14.40 -10.91
CA ILE A 21 2.42 -13.54 -10.25
C ILE A 21 2.10 -13.52 -8.75
N ALA A 22 3.06 -13.92 -7.92
CA ALA A 22 2.88 -13.84 -6.47
C ALA A 22 2.79 -12.38 -6.01
N ALA A 23 1.70 -12.02 -5.37
CA ALA A 23 1.52 -10.70 -4.78
C ALA A 23 2.18 -10.63 -3.39
N PRO A 24 2.75 -9.50 -3.00
CA PRO A 24 3.19 -9.27 -1.63
C PRO A 24 2.03 -9.40 -0.64
N SER A 25 2.32 -9.86 0.58
CA SER A 25 1.34 -10.00 1.65
C SER A 25 1.96 -9.57 2.98
N ALA A 26 1.16 -9.02 3.87
CA ALA A 26 1.57 -8.63 5.23
C ALA A 26 1.63 -9.86 6.17
N ASP A 27 0.93 -10.90 5.83
CA ASP A 27 0.83 -12.15 6.54
C ASP A 27 1.35 -13.32 5.70
N SER A 28 1.19 -14.53 6.15
CA SER A 28 1.55 -15.74 5.41
C SER A 28 0.54 -16.15 4.33
N ALA A 29 -0.52 -15.37 4.12
CA ALA A 29 -1.51 -15.65 3.09
C ALA A 29 -0.90 -15.52 1.70
N LEU A 30 -1.12 -16.52 0.86
CA LEU A 30 -0.65 -16.49 -0.51
C LEU A 30 -1.68 -15.79 -1.38
N ARG A 31 -1.22 -14.81 -2.14
CA ARG A 31 -2.02 -14.00 -3.06
C ARG A 31 -1.37 -13.99 -4.43
N TRP A 32 -2.17 -14.01 -5.50
CA TRP A 32 -1.66 -13.98 -6.86
C TRP A 32 -2.48 -13.05 -7.75
N TRP A 33 -1.82 -12.36 -8.64
CA TRP A 33 -2.44 -11.90 -9.87
C TRP A 33 -2.47 -13.07 -10.85
N TRP A 34 -3.64 -13.36 -11.38
CA TRP A 34 -3.86 -14.37 -12.40
C TRP A 34 -4.29 -13.69 -13.69
N ILE A 35 -3.44 -13.72 -14.70
CA ILE A 35 -3.66 -13.13 -16.00
C ILE A 35 -3.86 -14.28 -16.99
N ALA A 36 -5.06 -14.37 -17.57
CA ALA A 36 -5.42 -15.46 -18.45
C ALA A 36 -6.26 -14.96 -19.64
N SER A 37 -6.15 -15.63 -20.78
CA SER A 37 -7.06 -15.44 -21.91
C SER A 37 -8.41 -16.10 -21.61
N ASP A 38 -9.46 -15.73 -22.37
CA ASP A 38 -10.78 -16.34 -22.25
C ASP A 38 -10.74 -17.86 -22.42
N ALA A 39 -9.92 -18.36 -23.35
CA ALA A 39 -9.75 -19.80 -23.56
C ALA A 39 -9.11 -20.49 -22.34
N GLN A 40 -8.12 -19.84 -21.72
CA GLN A 40 -7.48 -20.35 -20.50
C GLN A 40 -8.45 -20.30 -19.30
N LEU A 41 -9.24 -19.25 -19.16
CA LEU A 41 -10.30 -19.17 -18.13
C LEU A 41 -11.34 -20.27 -18.31
N ALA A 42 -11.81 -20.52 -19.53
CA ALA A 42 -12.75 -21.58 -19.83
C ALA A 42 -12.18 -22.97 -19.50
N ALA A 43 -10.91 -23.23 -19.86
CA ALA A 43 -10.22 -24.49 -19.54
C ALA A 43 -9.94 -24.65 -18.03
N ALA A 44 -9.83 -23.55 -17.29
CA ALA A 44 -9.61 -23.54 -15.85
C ALA A 44 -10.91 -23.40 -15.03
N ALA A 45 -12.07 -23.56 -15.64
CA ALA A 45 -13.36 -23.45 -14.96
C ALA A 45 -13.48 -24.25 -13.64
N PRO A 46 -12.95 -25.49 -13.50
CA PRO A 46 -12.95 -26.20 -12.21
C PRO A 46 -12.13 -25.48 -11.12
N LEU A 47 -11.05 -24.80 -11.48
CA LEU A 47 -10.27 -24.00 -10.55
C LEU A 47 -11.03 -22.73 -10.17
N ALA A 48 -11.60 -22.03 -11.14
CA ALA A 48 -12.39 -20.84 -10.91
C ALA A 48 -13.62 -21.10 -10.01
N ALA A 49 -14.22 -22.28 -10.10
CA ALA A 49 -15.37 -22.68 -9.30
C ALA A 49 -15.05 -22.86 -7.79
N VAL A 50 -13.78 -23.13 -7.44
CA VAL A 50 -13.34 -23.24 -6.03
C VAL A 50 -12.78 -21.94 -5.49
N LEU A 51 -12.55 -20.95 -6.35
CA LEU A 51 -12.13 -19.60 -5.95
C LEU A 51 -13.39 -18.79 -5.65
N GLY A 52 -13.56 -18.39 -4.40
CA GLY A 52 -14.62 -17.46 -4.01
C GLY A 52 -14.37 -16.07 -4.60
N LEU A 53 -15.42 -15.44 -5.11
CA LEU A 53 -15.36 -14.02 -5.46
C LEU A 53 -15.34 -13.19 -4.18
N ALA A 54 -14.37 -12.28 -4.09
CA ALA A 54 -14.25 -11.31 -3.00
C ALA A 54 -14.38 -9.88 -3.56
N PRO A 55 -14.91 -8.93 -2.78
CA PRO A 55 -14.91 -7.53 -3.18
C PRO A 55 -13.50 -7.02 -3.48
N ALA A 56 -13.35 -6.21 -4.53
CA ALA A 56 -12.05 -5.61 -4.89
C ALA A 56 -11.44 -4.82 -3.72
N ALA A 57 -12.27 -4.22 -2.87
CA ALA A 57 -11.83 -3.51 -1.67
C ALA A 57 -11.06 -4.40 -0.68
N GLN A 58 -11.37 -5.70 -0.58
CA GLN A 58 -10.60 -6.63 0.27
C GLN A 58 -9.20 -6.87 -0.31
N TRP A 59 -9.09 -7.01 -1.64
CA TRP A 59 -7.79 -7.11 -2.29
C TRP A 59 -6.96 -5.84 -2.06
N HIS A 60 -7.59 -4.68 -2.26
CA HIS A 60 -6.95 -3.38 -2.04
C HIS A 60 -6.51 -3.21 -0.58
N ALA A 61 -7.36 -3.53 0.40
CA ALA A 61 -6.98 -3.47 1.81
C ALA A 61 -5.76 -4.37 2.12
N ALA A 62 -5.66 -5.54 1.46
CA ALA A 62 -4.49 -6.41 1.60
C ALA A 62 -3.23 -5.86 0.90
N ASP A 63 -3.37 -5.10 -0.19
CA ASP A 63 -2.25 -4.35 -0.79
C ASP A 63 -1.75 -3.27 0.17
N LEU A 64 -2.66 -2.51 0.80
CA LEU A 64 -2.30 -1.50 1.80
C LEU A 64 -1.56 -2.11 2.98
N ALA A 65 -2.06 -3.23 3.52
CA ALA A 65 -1.38 -3.95 4.60
C ALA A 65 0.01 -4.46 4.19
N ALA A 66 0.19 -4.82 2.91
CA ALA A 66 1.49 -5.17 2.35
C ALA A 66 2.39 -3.96 2.05
N GLY A 67 1.92 -2.74 2.34
CA GLY A 67 2.67 -1.51 2.13
C GLY A 67 2.83 -1.11 0.66
N ILE A 68 1.88 -1.48 -0.19
CA ILE A 68 1.85 -1.14 -1.61
C ILE A 68 0.91 0.04 -1.81
N PRO A 69 1.41 1.26 -2.06
CA PRO A 69 0.56 2.42 -2.28
C PRO A 69 0.03 2.47 -3.72
N TRP A 70 -1.22 2.85 -3.86
CA TRP A 70 -1.78 3.27 -5.14
C TRP A 70 -1.96 4.78 -5.13
N ILE A 71 -1.38 5.44 -6.12
CA ILE A 71 -1.55 6.89 -6.30
C ILE A 71 -2.82 7.14 -7.12
N THR A 72 -3.75 7.86 -6.52
CA THR A 72 -5.03 8.22 -7.13
C THR A 72 -5.01 9.68 -7.57
N THR A 73 -6.06 10.15 -8.21
CA THR A 73 -6.21 11.57 -8.59
C THR A 73 -6.09 12.51 -7.38
N ALA A 74 -6.55 12.08 -6.19
CA ALA A 74 -6.48 12.88 -4.97
C ALA A 74 -5.05 13.01 -4.39
N THR A 75 -4.14 12.12 -4.79
CA THR A 75 -2.76 12.06 -4.27
C THR A 75 -1.70 12.20 -5.37
N GLN A 76 -2.13 12.45 -6.60
CA GLN A 76 -1.23 12.73 -7.72
C GLN A 76 -0.41 14.00 -7.43
N ASP A 77 0.89 13.94 -7.72
CA ASP A 77 1.86 15.04 -7.54
C ASP A 77 2.02 15.55 -6.08
N VAL A 78 1.48 14.83 -5.09
CA VAL A 78 1.53 15.22 -3.68
C VAL A 78 2.80 14.71 -2.99
N PHE A 79 3.27 13.51 -3.34
CA PHE A 79 4.35 12.82 -2.63
C PHE A 79 5.58 12.62 -3.51
N ILE A 80 6.77 12.68 -2.90
CA ILE A 80 7.96 12.15 -3.54
C ILE A 80 8.03 10.63 -3.32
N PRO A 81 8.61 9.84 -4.25
CA PRO A 81 8.60 8.38 -4.16
C PRO A 81 9.11 7.81 -2.85
N GLN A 82 10.12 8.43 -2.22
CA GLN A 82 10.67 7.96 -0.96
C GLN A 82 9.70 8.15 0.21
N THR A 83 8.89 9.21 0.23
CA THR A 83 7.95 9.40 1.35
C THR A 83 6.79 8.42 1.33
N VAL A 84 6.54 7.78 0.19
CA VAL A 84 5.59 6.67 0.05
C VAL A 84 6.30 5.30 -0.08
N ASN A 85 7.54 5.21 0.38
CA ASN A 85 8.36 3.99 0.50
C ASN A 85 8.62 3.24 -0.81
N LEU A 86 8.44 3.86 -1.98
CA LEU A 86 8.67 3.19 -3.26
C LEU A 86 10.13 2.74 -3.44
N ASP A 87 11.09 3.41 -2.79
CA ASP A 87 12.49 3.00 -2.74
C ASP A 87 12.71 1.72 -1.93
N LEU A 88 11.92 1.50 -0.87
CA LEU A 88 12.02 0.33 0.01
C LEU A 88 11.41 -0.94 -0.61
N ILE A 89 10.44 -0.77 -1.51
CA ILE A 89 9.76 -1.88 -2.20
C ILE A 89 10.22 -2.05 -3.66
N GLN A 90 11.38 -1.49 -4.02
CA GLN A 90 11.96 -1.54 -5.38
C GLN A 90 11.08 -0.88 -6.47
N GLY A 91 10.18 0.01 -6.09
CA GLY A 91 9.35 0.80 -7.00
C GLY A 91 10.12 1.92 -7.73
N VAL A 92 11.35 2.22 -7.28
CA VAL A 92 12.25 3.21 -7.88
C VAL A 92 13.56 2.54 -8.27
N SER A 93 14.03 2.78 -9.49
CA SER A 93 15.35 2.37 -9.96
C SER A 93 16.27 3.58 -10.02
N PHE A 94 17.41 3.50 -9.36
CA PHE A 94 18.47 4.52 -9.41
C PHE A 94 19.54 4.23 -10.47
N THR A 95 19.44 3.11 -11.15
CA THR A 95 20.41 2.65 -12.17
C THR A 95 19.87 2.69 -13.59
N LYS A 96 18.57 2.90 -13.79
CA LYS A 96 17.97 3.05 -15.12
C LYS A 96 18.28 4.43 -15.73
N GLY A 97 18.03 4.58 -17.02
CA GLY A 97 18.18 5.85 -17.74
C GLY A 97 17.32 7.00 -17.18
N CYS A 98 17.58 8.20 -17.68
CA CYS A 98 16.97 9.44 -17.21
C CYS A 98 15.46 9.48 -17.41
N TYR A 99 14.77 10.16 -16.48
CA TYR A 99 13.34 10.47 -16.54
C TYR A 99 13.06 11.85 -15.92
N PRO A 100 11.96 12.54 -16.30
CA PRO A 100 11.60 13.83 -15.73
C PRO A 100 11.43 13.76 -14.20
N GLY A 101 12.00 14.75 -13.48
CA GLY A 101 11.90 14.82 -12.00
C GLY A 101 12.90 13.92 -11.24
N GLN A 102 13.75 13.18 -11.92
CA GLN A 102 14.72 12.28 -11.29
C GLN A 102 15.69 12.98 -10.34
N GLU A 103 15.99 14.26 -10.56
CA GLU A 103 16.93 15.03 -9.75
C GLU A 103 16.44 15.18 -8.30
N VAL A 104 15.14 15.34 -8.07
CA VAL A 104 14.54 15.41 -6.73
C VAL A 104 14.66 14.04 -6.05
N VAL A 105 14.33 12.98 -6.76
CA VAL A 105 14.39 11.59 -6.28
C VAL A 105 15.84 11.20 -5.97
N ALA A 106 16.77 11.50 -6.87
CA ALA A 106 18.20 11.21 -6.67
C ALA A 106 18.79 12.02 -5.51
N ARG A 107 18.44 13.31 -5.40
CA ARG A 107 18.91 14.15 -4.29
C ARG A 107 18.44 13.60 -2.94
N SER A 108 17.18 13.20 -2.84
CA SER A 108 16.64 12.58 -1.63
C SER A 108 17.38 11.29 -1.26
N HIS A 109 17.76 10.49 -2.25
CA HIS A 109 18.45 9.22 -2.03
C HIS A 109 19.93 9.40 -1.64
N TYR A 110 20.66 10.28 -2.35
CA TYR A 110 22.14 10.38 -2.18
C TYR A 110 22.58 11.44 -1.18
N ARG A 111 21.78 12.45 -0.88
CA ARG A 111 22.18 13.62 -0.08
C ARG A 111 21.15 14.01 0.99
N GLY A 112 20.01 13.33 1.04
CA GLY A 112 18.93 13.64 1.95
C GLY A 112 18.82 12.64 3.10
N THR A 113 18.24 13.10 4.20
CA THR A 113 17.64 12.23 5.22
C THR A 113 16.15 12.26 5.00
N VAL A 114 15.55 11.11 4.76
CA VAL A 114 14.10 11.00 4.57
C VAL A 114 13.43 11.09 5.93
N LYS A 115 12.92 12.28 6.26
CA LYS A 115 12.29 12.56 7.56
C LYS A 115 10.83 12.12 7.64
N ARG A 116 10.22 11.88 6.50
CA ARG A 116 8.81 11.48 6.36
C ARG A 116 8.72 10.18 5.59
N ARG A 117 7.94 9.25 6.08
CA ARG A 117 7.74 7.93 5.49
C ARG A 117 6.28 7.53 5.56
N MET A 118 5.90 6.62 4.70
CA MET A 118 4.57 6.01 4.72
C MET A 118 4.51 4.92 5.78
N ALA A 119 3.43 4.95 6.55
CA ALA A 119 3.10 3.94 7.54
C ALA A 119 1.74 3.31 7.22
N PHE A 120 1.47 2.17 7.82
CA PHE A 120 0.19 1.48 7.74
C PHE A 120 -0.57 1.61 9.06
N GLY A 121 -1.88 1.70 8.95
CA GLY A 121 -2.78 1.66 10.10
C GLY A 121 -4.20 1.29 9.71
N THR A 122 -5.04 1.16 10.73
CA THR A 122 -6.47 0.88 10.56
C THR A 122 -7.31 1.87 11.36
N ILE A 123 -8.49 2.17 10.83
CA ILE A 123 -9.49 3.00 11.50
C ILE A 123 -10.74 2.16 11.65
N ALA A 124 -11.22 2.01 12.90
CA ALA A 124 -12.48 1.35 13.18
C ALA A 124 -13.65 2.29 12.88
N GLY A 125 -14.70 1.79 12.26
CA GLY A 125 -15.95 2.54 12.02
C GLY A 125 -16.64 2.13 10.72
N ALA A 126 -17.89 1.72 10.87
CA ALA A 126 -18.71 1.26 9.75
C ALA A 126 -19.11 2.39 8.78
N ASP A 127 -19.08 3.64 9.24
CA ASP A 127 -19.58 4.80 8.48
C ASP A 127 -18.50 5.59 7.75
N LEU A 128 -17.21 5.21 7.91
CA LEU A 128 -16.15 5.92 7.22
C LEU A 128 -16.07 5.48 5.74
N PRO A 129 -15.92 6.43 4.83
CA PRO A 129 -15.67 6.10 3.43
C PRO A 129 -14.31 5.39 3.30
N GLY A 130 -14.11 4.69 2.18
CA GLY A 130 -12.84 4.04 1.88
C GLY A 130 -11.90 4.97 1.08
N ALA A 131 -11.91 4.80 -0.23
CA ALA A 131 -10.98 5.48 -1.15
C ALA A 131 -11.04 7.03 -1.09
N GLU A 132 -12.16 7.61 -0.68
CA GLU A 132 -12.35 9.06 -0.55
C GLU A 132 -11.54 9.66 0.61
N LEU A 133 -10.91 8.83 1.44
CA LEU A 133 -9.98 9.29 2.46
C LEU A 133 -8.60 9.67 1.90
N ALA A 134 -8.25 9.22 0.70
CA ALA A 134 -7.00 9.60 0.05
C ALA A 134 -6.87 11.13 -0.05
N GLY A 135 -5.72 11.66 0.34
CA GLY A 135 -5.45 13.09 0.38
C GLY A 135 -5.90 13.82 1.64
N LYS A 136 -6.65 13.18 2.55
CA LYS A 136 -7.04 13.79 3.84
C LYS A 136 -5.85 13.92 4.77
N ASP A 137 -5.87 14.99 5.58
CA ASP A 137 -4.82 15.25 6.55
C ASP A 137 -4.88 14.26 7.73
N VAL A 138 -3.69 13.99 8.29
CA VAL A 138 -3.49 13.23 9.52
C VAL A 138 -2.92 14.17 10.57
N PHE A 139 -3.51 14.20 11.76
CA PHE A 139 -3.08 15.02 12.88
C PHE A 139 -2.46 14.15 13.98
N ASP A 140 -1.55 14.71 14.73
CA ASP A 140 -1.04 14.12 15.96
C ASP A 140 -1.68 14.84 17.14
N ALA A 141 -2.55 14.17 17.88
CA ALA A 141 -3.25 14.77 19.03
C ALA A 141 -2.30 15.07 20.19
N THR A 142 -1.09 14.49 20.23
CA THR A 142 -0.05 14.82 21.24
C THR A 142 0.67 16.13 20.90
N GLN A 143 0.62 16.57 19.65
CA GLN A 143 1.25 17.79 19.15
C GLN A 143 0.26 18.56 18.27
N PRO A 144 -0.79 19.14 18.87
CA PRO A 144 -1.83 19.85 18.12
C PRO A 144 -1.24 21.07 17.39
N GLY A 145 -1.67 21.28 16.16
CA GLY A 145 -1.19 22.35 15.29
C GLY A 145 -1.38 21.99 13.84
N GLU A 146 -0.31 22.07 13.05
CA GLU A 146 -0.31 21.69 11.65
C GLU A 146 -0.48 20.16 11.48
N PRO A 147 -1.00 19.71 10.34
CA PRO A 147 -1.11 18.30 10.03
C PRO A 147 0.25 17.58 10.14
N ALA A 148 0.29 16.49 10.88
CA ALA A 148 1.47 15.63 11.00
C ALA A 148 1.73 14.81 9.74
N GLY A 149 0.69 14.61 8.90
CA GLY A 149 0.78 13.77 7.71
C GLY A 149 -0.45 13.86 6.81
N ARG A 150 -0.50 12.92 5.85
CA ARG A 150 -1.60 12.83 4.89
C ARG A 150 -1.86 11.39 4.49
N ILE A 151 -3.13 11.03 4.30
CA ILE A 151 -3.54 9.73 3.76
C ILE A 151 -3.05 9.61 2.31
N VAL A 152 -2.27 8.58 2.05
CA VAL A 152 -1.79 8.25 0.70
C VAL A 152 -2.86 7.46 -0.03
N ASP A 153 -3.42 6.46 0.64
CA ASP A 153 -4.38 5.54 0.05
C ASP A 153 -5.22 4.88 1.15
N ALA A 154 -6.45 4.52 0.83
CA ALA A 154 -7.35 3.90 1.79
C ALA A 154 -8.31 2.91 1.14
N SER A 155 -8.64 1.85 1.84
CA SER A 155 -9.63 0.87 1.41
C SER A 155 -10.44 0.37 2.59
N ARG A 156 -11.76 0.32 2.41
CA ARG A 156 -12.66 -0.21 3.42
C ARG A 156 -12.96 -1.68 3.14
N ALA A 157 -12.69 -2.52 4.14
CA ALA A 157 -13.09 -3.91 4.14
C ALA A 157 -13.84 -4.22 5.43
N HIS A 158 -15.10 -4.61 5.32
CA HIS A 158 -16.00 -4.79 6.46
C HIS A 158 -16.14 -3.49 7.28
N ASP A 159 -15.99 -3.57 8.61
CA ASP A 159 -16.13 -2.46 9.54
C ASP A 159 -14.80 -1.73 9.83
N THR A 160 -13.80 -1.97 8.99
CA THR A 160 -12.46 -1.40 9.17
C THR A 160 -12.00 -0.74 7.88
N VAL A 161 -11.41 0.43 8.02
CA VAL A 161 -10.69 1.10 6.93
C VAL A 161 -9.20 0.91 7.12
N SER A 162 -8.57 0.23 6.17
CA SER A 162 -7.11 0.17 6.05
C SER A 162 -6.60 1.44 5.40
N VAL A 163 -5.54 2.03 5.95
CA VAL A 163 -4.95 3.26 5.42
C VAL A 163 -3.43 3.14 5.31
N LEU A 164 -2.88 3.66 4.22
CA LEU A 164 -1.49 4.06 4.12
C LEU A 164 -1.44 5.58 4.27
N PHE A 165 -0.58 6.09 5.12
CA PHE A 165 -0.45 7.52 5.35
C PHE A 165 1.02 7.91 5.49
N GLU A 166 1.36 9.04 4.91
CA GLU A 166 2.68 9.64 5.04
C GLU A 166 2.71 10.50 6.29
N THR A 167 3.76 10.34 7.10
CA THR A 167 3.95 11.13 8.32
C THR A 167 5.45 11.28 8.67
N THR A 168 5.76 12.11 9.65
CA THR A 168 7.13 12.22 10.15
C THR A 168 7.53 10.96 10.92
N LEU A 169 8.78 10.54 10.76
CA LEU A 169 9.31 9.39 11.51
C LEU A 169 9.23 9.60 13.03
N ALA A 170 9.30 10.86 13.49
CA ALA A 170 9.19 11.20 14.91
C ALA A 170 7.79 10.97 15.49
N ALA A 171 6.74 11.06 14.68
CA ALA A 171 5.35 10.86 15.12
C ALA A 171 4.95 9.38 15.22
N LEU A 172 5.68 8.46 14.56
CA LEU A 172 5.31 7.05 14.50
C LEU A 172 5.38 6.30 15.83
N PRO A 173 6.41 6.48 16.70
CA PRO A 173 6.55 5.69 17.92
C PRO A 173 5.54 6.04 19.02
N GLU A 174 5.19 7.32 19.16
CA GLU A 174 4.48 7.84 20.33
C GLU A 174 3.28 8.73 19.97
N GLY A 175 3.05 9.03 18.70
CA GLY A 175 1.97 9.90 18.25
C GLY A 175 0.58 9.27 18.44
N ASP A 176 -0.39 10.08 18.83
CA ASP A 176 -1.81 9.72 18.76
C ASP A 176 -2.39 10.23 17.44
N LEU A 177 -2.20 9.43 16.40
CA LEU A 177 -2.52 9.83 15.03
C LEU A 177 -4.03 9.75 14.76
N ARG A 178 -4.57 10.82 14.21
CA ARG A 178 -6.00 11.04 13.99
C ARG A 178 -6.29 11.46 12.55
N LEU A 179 -7.43 11.02 12.03
CA LEU A 179 -7.90 11.39 10.70
C LEU A 179 -8.61 12.75 10.71
N GLY A 180 -8.18 13.66 9.87
CA GLY A 180 -8.89 14.90 9.52
C GLY A 180 -8.86 16.01 10.57
N ALA A 181 -8.72 15.68 11.85
CA ALA A 181 -8.64 16.64 12.95
C ALA A 181 -8.03 15.98 14.20
N VAL A 182 -7.59 16.77 15.17
CA VAL A 182 -6.99 16.29 16.44
C VAL A 182 -7.95 15.46 17.30
N ASP A 183 -9.24 15.66 17.15
CA ASP A 183 -10.32 14.89 17.79
C ASP A 183 -10.97 13.88 16.83
N GLY A 184 -10.41 13.71 15.63
CA GLY A 184 -10.90 12.79 14.62
C GLY A 184 -10.71 11.32 15.00
N PRO A 185 -11.20 10.41 14.16
CA PRO A 185 -11.03 8.96 14.36
C PRO A 185 -9.57 8.57 14.51
N ARG A 186 -9.27 7.71 15.48
CA ARG A 186 -7.91 7.23 15.74
C ARG A 186 -7.42 6.30 14.63
N ILE A 187 -6.19 6.49 14.22
CA ILE A 187 -5.47 5.58 13.34
C ILE A 187 -4.65 4.63 14.23
N ALA A 188 -5.06 3.37 14.31
CA ALA A 188 -4.29 2.33 14.98
C ALA A 188 -3.16 1.88 14.06
N THR A 189 -1.94 2.31 14.34
CA THR A 189 -0.75 1.97 13.55
C THR A 189 -0.40 0.50 13.68
N ALA A 190 0.08 -0.11 12.60
CA ALA A 190 0.55 -1.48 12.55
C ALA A 190 1.84 -1.57 11.72
N PRO A 191 2.69 -2.58 11.96
CA PRO A 191 3.94 -2.72 11.24
C PRO A 191 3.69 -3.05 9.76
N LEU A 192 4.56 -2.51 8.90
CA LEU A 192 4.68 -2.94 7.51
C LEU A 192 5.53 -4.22 7.43
N PRO A 193 5.38 -5.05 6.36
CA PRO A 193 6.17 -6.26 6.18
C PRO A 193 7.63 -6.00 5.79
N TYR A 194 8.05 -4.76 5.79
CA TYR A 194 9.44 -4.32 5.56
C TYR A 194 9.83 -3.23 6.55
N ALA A 195 11.12 -3.10 6.82
CA ALA A 195 11.64 -2.08 7.73
C ALA A 195 11.59 -0.69 7.09
N ILE A 196 11.10 0.29 7.85
CA ILE A 196 11.20 1.70 7.47
C ILE A 196 12.57 2.21 7.93
N THR A 197 13.39 2.60 6.97
CA THR A 197 14.72 3.20 7.23
C THR A 197 14.68 4.70 6.93
N PRO A 198 15.42 5.53 7.70
CA PRO A 198 15.57 6.96 7.44
C PRO A 198 16.15 7.29 6.09
#